data_28d90bf8211774598b88becce36d8995
#
_entry.id   28d90bf8211774598b88becce36d8995
#
_cell.length_a   1.000
_cell.length_b   1.000
_cell.length_c   1.000
_cell.angle_alpha   90.00
_cell.angle_beta   90.00
_cell.angle_gamma   90.00
#
_symmetry.space_group_name_H-M   'P 1'
#
loop_
_entity.id
_entity.type
_entity.pdbx_description
1 polymer ?
#
loop_
_entity_poly.entity_id
_entity_poly.type
_entity_poly.pdbx_seq_one_letter_code
_entity_poly.pdbx_strand_id
1 'polypeptide(L)'
;AHQSLLATRVRSTALVSAAEAVARMTPNLFSVEAWGGATYDVAMRFLHEDPWVRLDMLREAMPNQNIQMLLRGRNTVGYTPYPDSVCRGFVQEAAKSGVDVFRIFDALNDVSQMRPAIEAVLETNTTVAEVAMAYSGDLSSPKENLYTLDYYLKLAEHIVESGAHILAIKDMAGLL
;
A
#
# COMPACT_ATOMS: atom_id res chain seq x y z
N ALA A 1 -0.56 12.30 -4.29
CA ALA A 1 -0.45 13.37 -5.30
C ALA A 1 0.93 13.44 -5.93
N HIS A 2 2.04 13.41 -5.15
CA HIS A 2 3.38 13.53 -5.71
C HIS A 2 3.79 12.34 -6.60
N GLN A 3 3.20 11.16 -6.45
CA GLN A 3 3.44 10.03 -7.33
C GLN A 3 2.99 10.32 -8.77
N SER A 4 1.77 10.81 -8.94
CA SER A 4 1.18 11.04 -10.26
C SER A 4 1.69 12.32 -10.94
N LEU A 5 1.95 13.37 -10.15
CA LEU A 5 2.34 14.69 -10.68
C LEU A 5 3.84 14.88 -10.77
N LEU A 6 4.61 14.30 -9.84
CA LEU A 6 6.04 14.54 -9.69
C LEU A 6 6.88 13.25 -9.78
N ALA A 7 6.27 12.16 -10.27
CA ALA A 7 6.90 10.84 -10.42
C ALA A 7 7.63 10.37 -9.14
N THR A 8 7.05 10.67 -7.97
CA THR A 8 7.62 10.41 -6.62
C THR A 8 8.98 11.08 -6.36
N ARG A 9 9.44 11.99 -7.24
CA ARG A 9 10.76 12.64 -7.15
C ARG A 9 10.77 13.86 -6.23
N VAL A 10 10.14 13.74 -5.06
CA VAL A 10 10.15 14.77 -4.00
C VAL A 10 11.13 14.35 -2.91
N ARG A 11 12.05 15.25 -2.54
CA ARG A 11 13.04 14.96 -1.52
C ARG A 11 12.41 14.81 -0.13
N SER A 12 13.03 14.00 0.71
CA SER A 12 12.55 13.69 2.07
C SER A 12 12.31 14.95 2.90
N THR A 13 13.20 15.93 2.84
CA THR A 13 13.07 17.20 3.58
C THR A 13 11.81 17.98 3.19
N ALA A 14 11.45 18.00 1.91
CA ALA A 14 10.23 18.66 1.45
C ALA A 14 8.97 17.91 1.88
N LEU A 15 9.00 16.56 1.86
CA LEU A 15 7.88 15.74 2.33
C LEU A 15 7.65 15.92 3.83
N VAL A 16 8.71 15.91 4.64
CA VAL A 16 8.63 16.08 6.09
C VAL A 16 8.06 17.45 6.46
N SER A 17 8.52 18.52 5.79
CA SER A 17 7.96 19.85 6.01
C SER A 17 6.46 19.94 5.75
N ALA A 18 5.96 19.24 4.72
CA ALA A 18 4.52 19.13 4.45
C ALA A 18 3.81 18.22 5.47
N ALA A 19 4.45 17.12 5.89
CA ALA A 19 3.89 16.14 6.81
C ALA A 19 3.55 16.76 8.18
N GLU A 20 4.41 17.60 8.73
CA GLU A 20 4.13 18.32 9.97
C GLU A 20 2.88 19.22 9.87
N ALA A 21 2.70 19.89 8.74
CA ALA A 21 1.52 20.71 8.51
C ALA A 21 0.25 19.84 8.40
N VAL A 22 0.31 18.72 7.67
CA VAL A 22 -0.77 17.74 7.56
C VAL A 22 -1.14 17.21 8.94
N ALA A 23 -0.16 16.80 9.75
CA ALA A 23 -0.40 16.28 11.09
C ALA A 23 -1.17 17.26 11.99
N ARG A 24 -0.86 18.55 11.90
CA ARG A 24 -1.54 19.58 12.71
C ARG A 24 -2.91 19.97 12.16
N MET A 25 -3.05 20.08 10.84
CA MET A 25 -4.26 20.62 10.20
C MET A 25 -5.35 19.56 9.98
N THR A 26 -4.97 18.29 9.89
CA THR A 26 -5.88 17.19 9.58
C THR A 26 -5.74 16.02 10.56
N PRO A 27 -5.93 16.26 11.89
CA PRO A 27 -5.70 15.23 12.91
C PRO A 27 -6.68 14.05 12.82
N ASN A 28 -7.81 14.22 12.11
CA ASN A 28 -8.85 13.20 11.98
C ASN A 28 -8.71 12.31 10.72
N LEU A 29 -7.62 12.43 9.97
CA LEU A 29 -7.36 11.50 8.87
C LEU A 29 -7.16 10.09 9.41
N PHE A 30 -7.81 9.10 8.77
CA PHE A 30 -7.63 7.70 9.11
C PHE A 30 -6.18 7.26 8.91
N SER A 31 -5.60 7.58 7.76
CA SER A 31 -4.21 7.27 7.42
C SER A 31 -3.63 8.26 6.41
N VAL A 32 -2.31 8.33 6.34
CA VAL A 32 -1.55 9.06 5.33
C VAL A 32 -0.70 8.07 4.56
N GLU A 33 -1.02 7.85 3.28
CA GLU A 33 -0.19 7.02 2.40
C GLU A 33 1.06 7.80 1.98
N ALA A 34 2.17 7.52 2.64
CA ALA A 34 3.39 8.32 2.53
C ALA A 34 4.62 7.52 2.08
N TRP A 35 4.55 6.18 2.05
CA TRP A 35 5.71 5.34 1.83
C TRP A 35 5.39 4.07 1.02
N GLY A 36 6.42 3.25 0.71
CA GLY A 36 6.28 2.00 -0.03
C GLY A 36 6.16 2.18 -1.54
N GLY A 37 5.86 1.11 -2.26
CA GLY A 37 5.69 1.12 -3.71
C GLY A 37 6.83 1.82 -4.44
N ALA A 38 6.49 2.74 -5.34
CA ALA A 38 7.45 3.49 -6.14
C ALA A 38 8.32 4.45 -5.31
N THR A 39 7.83 4.94 -4.17
CA THR A 39 8.57 5.86 -3.29
C THR A 39 9.88 5.23 -2.81
N TYR A 40 9.86 3.94 -2.46
CA TYR A 40 11.05 3.22 -1.99
C TYR A 40 12.14 3.18 -3.06
N ASP A 41 11.80 2.71 -4.27
CA ASP A 41 12.73 2.60 -5.39
C ASP A 41 13.25 3.97 -5.85
N VAL A 42 12.36 4.96 -5.97
CA VAL A 42 12.73 6.32 -6.43
C VAL A 42 13.64 7.02 -5.43
N ALA A 43 13.47 6.84 -4.13
CA ALA A 43 14.36 7.39 -3.11
C ALA A 43 15.81 6.94 -3.37
N MET A 44 16.03 5.64 -3.57
CA MET A 44 17.37 5.10 -3.84
C MET A 44 17.88 5.47 -5.22
N ARG A 45 17.09 5.18 -6.27
CA ARG A 45 17.55 5.22 -7.67
C ARG A 45 17.75 6.62 -8.21
N PHE A 46 16.87 7.55 -7.85
CA PHE A 46 16.85 8.89 -8.45
C PHE A 46 17.20 10.01 -7.49
N LEU A 47 16.90 9.84 -6.20
CA LEU A 47 17.15 10.89 -5.21
C LEU A 47 18.43 10.66 -4.42
N HIS A 48 18.98 9.44 -4.48
CA HIS A 48 20.15 9.02 -3.67
C HIS A 48 19.91 9.25 -2.18
N GLU A 49 18.68 8.94 -1.74
CA GLU A 49 18.23 9.01 -0.35
C GLU A 49 17.91 7.61 0.17
N ASP A 50 18.15 7.38 1.46
CA ASP A 50 17.76 6.16 2.13
C ASP A 50 16.23 6.17 2.39
N PRO A 51 15.47 5.20 1.84
CA PRO A 51 14.02 5.13 2.05
C PRO A 51 13.64 4.84 3.50
N TRP A 52 14.46 4.16 4.28
CA TRP A 52 14.19 3.87 5.69
C TRP A 52 14.34 5.12 6.55
N VAL A 53 15.43 5.88 6.35
CA VAL A 53 15.59 7.19 6.99
C VAL A 53 14.43 8.13 6.65
N ARG A 54 13.94 8.10 5.42
CA ARG A 54 12.73 8.83 5.03
C ARG A 54 11.50 8.42 5.85
N LEU A 55 11.31 7.11 6.08
CA LEU A 55 10.20 6.60 6.88
C LEU A 55 10.29 7.07 8.33
N ASP A 56 11.49 6.97 8.92
CA ASP A 56 11.73 7.44 10.30
C ASP A 56 11.44 8.93 10.45
N MET A 57 11.90 9.76 9.51
CA MET A 57 11.60 11.19 9.49
C MET A 57 10.09 11.49 9.37
N LEU A 58 9.36 10.72 8.54
CA LEU A 58 7.92 10.87 8.40
C LEU A 58 7.19 10.44 9.67
N ARG A 59 7.63 9.36 10.32
CA ARG A 59 7.06 8.91 11.60
C ARG A 59 7.27 9.96 12.70
N GLU A 60 8.43 10.56 12.76
CA GLU A 60 8.73 11.66 13.71
C GLU A 60 7.84 12.89 13.46
N ALA A 61 7.66 13.26 12.19
CA ALA A 61 6.82 14.41 11.80
C ALA A 61 5.31 14.17 12.02
N MET A 62 4.86 12.91 11.99
CA MET A 62 3.44 12.52 12.12
C MET A 62 3.25 11.46 13.21
N PRO A 63 3.56 11.77 14.49
CA PRO A 63 3.59 10.75 15.56
C PRO A 63 2.22 10.12 15.84
N ASN A 64 1.13 10.84 15.59
CA ASN A 64 -0.24 10.43 15.93
C ASN A 64 -1.08 10.01 14.72
N GLN A 65 -0.55 10.09 13.50
CA GLN A 65 -1.24 9.61 12.31
C GLN A 65 -0.80 8.21 11.92
N ASN A 66 -1.74 7.41 11.41
CA ASN A 66 -1.38 6.13 10.82
C ASN A 66 -0.64 6.37 9.50
N ILE A 67 0.57 5.86 9.40
CA ILE A 67 1.33 5.84 8.15
C ILE A 67 0.93 4.60 7.37
N GLN A 68 0.51 4.83 6.14
CA GLN A 68 0.13 3.78 5.21
C GLN A 68 1.17 3.63 4.10
N MET A 69 1.43 2.38 3.72
CA MET A 69 2.28 2.07 2.58
C MET A 69 1.57 1.20 1.56
N LEU A 70 1.97 1.35 0.29
CA LEU A 70 1.59 0.46 -0.79
C LEU A 70 2.54 -0.74 -0.83
N LEU A 71 1.98 -1.96 -0.79
CA LEU A 71 2.72 -3.22 -0.85
C LEU A 71 2.20 -4.07 -2.02
N ARG A 72 3.09 -4.39 -2.96
CA ARG A 72 2.74 -5.12 -4.19
C ARG A 72 2.74 -6.63 -3.98
N GLY A 73 1.92 -7.13 -3.05
CA GLY A 73 1.89 -8.54 -2.71
C GLY A 73 3.30 -9.12 -2.52
N ARG A 74 3.59 -10.25 -3.15
CA ARG A 74 4.90 -10.91 -3.10
C ARG A 74 6.05 -10.07 -3.71
N ASN A 75 5.75 -9.14 -4.60
CA ASN A 75 6.76 -8.23 -5.16
C ASN A 75 7.23 -7.17 -4.15
N THR A 76 6.57 -7.03 -3.01
CA THR A 76 6.84 -6.03 -1.97
C THR A 76 6.95 -4.61 -2.54
N VAL A 77 8.13 -4.03 -2.60
CA VAL A 77 8.42 -2.72 -3.24
C VAL A 77 9.18 -2.88 -4.56
N GLY A 78 9.41 -4.11 -5.01
CA GLY A 78 10.11 -4.44 -6.26
C GLY A 78 9.18 -4.67 -7.44
N TYR A 79 9.73 -5.29 -8.49
CA TYR A 79 9.06 -5.54 -9.77
C TYR A 79 9.00 -7.02 -10.15
N THR A 80 9.58 -7.89 -9.32
CA THR A 80 9.55 -9.34 -9.46
C THR A 80 9.21 -9.97 -8.12
N PRO A 81 8.61 -11.18 -8.10
CA PRO A 81 8.30 -11.87 -6.85
C PRO A 81 9.56 -12.16 -6.03
N TYR A 82 9.50 -11.85 -4.75
CA TYR A 82 10.51 -12.24 -3.78
C TYR A 82 10.13 -13.54 -3.07
N PRO A 83 11.10 -14.27 -2.48
CA PRO A 83 10.81 -15.36 -1.54
C PRO A 83 9.95 -14.87 -0.37
N ASP A 84 9.07 -15.71 0.15
CA ASP A 84 8.15 -15.38 1.24
C ASP A 84 8.89 -14.89 2.50
N SER A 85 10.07 -15.43 2.77
CA SER A 85 10.92 -14.99 3.87
C SER A 85 11.39 -13.53 3.74
N VAL A 86 11.64 -13.07 2.51
CA VAL A 86 12.02 -11.67 2.22
C VAL A 86 10.82 -10.75 2.39
N CYS A 87 9.65 -11.17 1.89
CA CYS A 87 8.41 -10.43 2.08
C CYS A 87 8.09 -10.25 3.58
N ARG A 88 8.20 -11.36 4.35
CA ARG A 88 7.98 -11.34 5.81
C ARG A 88 8.97 -10.42 6.53
N GLY A 89 10.27 -10.55 6.26
CA GLY A 89 11.28 -9.69 6.86
C GLY A 89 11.09 -8.22 6.54
N PHE A 90 10.71 -7.90 5.30
CA PHE A 90 10.42 -6.53 4.88
C PHE A 90 9.22 -5.94 5.65
N VAL A 91 8.13 -6.69 5.77
CA VAL A 91 6.93 -6.25 6.49
C VAL A 91 7.23 -6.01 7.97
N GLN A 92 7.96 -6.94 8.60
CA GLN A 92 8.36 -6.80 10.01
C GLN A 92 9.22 -5.56 10.25
N GLU A 93 10.17 -5.28 9.36
CA GLU A 93 11.03 -4.10 9.49
C GLU A 93 10.25 -2.81 9.23
N ALA A 94 9.38 -2.77 8.22
CA ALA A 94 8.52 -1.63 7.95
C ALA A 94 7.57 -1.32 9.11
N ALA A 95 7.01 -2.34 9.76
CA ALA A 95 6.17 -2.17 10.94
C ALA A 95 6.96 -1.57 12.12
N LYS A 96 8.18 -2.04 12.37
CA LYS A 96 9.05 -1.46 13.41
C LYS A 96 9.42 0.00 13.14
N SER A 97 9.66 0.33 11.88
CA SER A 97 9.99 1.71 11.45
C SER A 97 8.77 2.62 11.37
N GLY A 98 7.58 2.13 11.71
CA GLY A 98 6.40 2.96 11.94
C GLY A 98 5.32 2.92 10.86
N VAL A 99 5.27 1.91 10.01
CA VAL A 99 4.11 1.66 9.15
C VAL A 99 2.99 1.03 9.98
N ASP A 100 1.79 1.62 9.91
CA ASP A 100 0.60 1.15 10.64
C ASP A 100 -0.35 0.38 9.71
N VAL A 101 -0.45 0.77 8.45
CA VAL A 101 -1.38 0.19 7.48
C VAL A 101 -0.64 -0.24 6.21
N PHE A 102 -0.78 -1.51 5.86
CA PHE A 102 -0.26 -2.06 4.61
C PHE A 102 -1.39 -2.21 3.61
N ARG A 103 -1.39 -1.39 2.55
CA ARG A 103 -2.28 -1.56 1.40
C ARG A 103 -1.68 -2.56 0.44
N ILE A 104 -2.15 -3.78 0.52
CA ILE A 104 -1.68 -4.92 -0.25
C ILE A 104 -2.52 -5.04 -1.51
N PHE A 105 -1.91 -5.18 -2.66
CA PHE A 105 -2.61 -5.43 -3.92
C PHE A 105 -1.80 -6.32 -4.86
N ASP A 106 -2.50 -6.93 -5.80
CA ASP A 106 -1.96 -7.50 -7.03
C ASP A 106 -2.69 -6.91 -8.23
N ALA A 107 -1.95 -6.56 -9.29
CA ALA A 107 -2.53 -5.91 -10.47
C ALA A 107 -3.53 -6.80 -11.23
N LEU A 108 -3.40 -8.12 -11.09
CA LEU A 108 -4.28 -9.12 -11.69
C LEU A 108 -5.29 -9.72 -10.70
N ASN A 109 -5.37 -9.16 -9.49
CA ASN A 109 -6.23 -9.67 -8.41
C ASN A 109 -5.94 -11.12 -7.99
N ASP A 110 -4.70 -11.57 -8.13
CA ASP A 110 -4.31 -12.90 -7.69
C ASP A 110 -4.06 -12.93 -6.17
N VAL A 111 -5.04 -13.43 -5.43
CA VAL A 111 -4.96 -13.54 -3.95
C VAL A 111 -3.78 -14.42 -3.53
N SER A 112 -3.37 -15.41 -4.33
CA SER A 112 -2.22 -16.26 -4.01
C SER A 112 -0.91 -15.46 -4.00
N GLN A 113 -0.79 -14.43 -4.82
CA GLN A 113 0.36 -13.51 -4.81
C GLN A 113 0.30 -12.49 -3.66
N MET A 114 -0.87 -12.20 -3.14
CA MET A 114 -1.05 -11.30 -1.99
C MET A 114 -0.88 -12.03 -0.65
N ARG A 115 -1.19 -13.32 -0.59
CA ARG A 115 -1.22 -14.12 0.65
C ARG A 115 0.05 -14.00 1.52
N PRO A 116 1.29 -14.13 1.00
CA PRO A 116 2.49 -14.02 1.84
C PRO A 116 2.62 -12.66 2.52
N ALA A 117 2.19 -11.59 1.85
CA ALA A 117 2.18 -10.24 2.42
C ALA A 117 1.09 -10.08 3.48
N ILE A 118 -0.12 -10.62 3.23
CA ILE A 118 -1.23 -10.61 4.19
C ILE A 118 -0.82 -11.34 5.47
N GLU A 119 -0.32 -12.56 5.35
CA GLU A 119 0.15 -13.36 6.49
C GLU A 119 1.25 -12.65 7.27
N ALA A 120 2.22 -12.05 6.58
CA ALA A 120 3.30 -11.30 7.24
C ALA A 120 2.78 -10.10 8.04
N VAL A 121 1.77 -9.39 7.53
CA VAL A 121 1.14 -8.27 8.24
C VAL A 121 0.35 -8.77 9.46
N LEU A 122 -0.42 -9.84 9.31
CA LEU A 122 -1.16 -10.45 10.43
C LEU A 122 -0.23 -10.91 11.55
N GLU A 123 0.92 -11.48 11.21
CA GLU A 123 1.93 -11.92 12.19
C GLU A 123 2.51 -10.78 13.04
N THR A 124 2.46 -9.53 12.58
CA THR A 124 2.93 -8.39 13.37
C THR A 124 2.08 -8.12 14.61
N ASN A 125 0.79 -8.47 14.58
CA ASN A 125 -0.23 -8.21 15.61
C ASN A 125 -0.40 -6.73 15.98
N THR A 126 0.21 -5.81 15.26
CA THR A 126 0.22 -4.36 15.56
C THR A 126 -0.16 -3.51 14.35
N THR A 127 -0.20 -4.10 13.16
CA THR A 127 -0.47 -3.38 11.93
C THR A 127 -1.72 -3.90 11.23
N VAL A 128 -2.24 -3.12 10.28
CA VAL A 128 -3.50 -3.37 9.58
C VAL A 128 -3.22 -3.86 8.15
N ALA A 129 -3.79 -5.02 7.80
CA ALA A 129 -3.82 -5.52 6.44
C ALA A 129 -5.04 -4.92 5.71
N GLU A 130 -4.81 -3.91 4.88
CA GLU A 130 -5.79 -3.40 3.93
C GLU A 130 -5.52 -4.06 2.57
N VAL A 131 -6.44 -4.91 2.11
CA VAL A 131 -6.27 -5.62 0.84
C VAL A 131 -7.13 -4.98 -0.22
N ALA A 132 -6.49 -4.54 -1.31
CA ALA A 132 -7.15 -3.81 -2.36
C ALA A 132 -7.50 -4.71 -3.55
N MET A 133 -8.76 -4.67 -3.92
CA MET A 133 -9.32 -5.27 -5.13
C MET A 133 -9.20 -4.27 -6.28
N ALA A 134 -8.43 -4.61 -7.33
CA ALA A 134 -8.31 -3.77 -8.52
C ALA A 134 -9.61 -3.86 -9.34
N TYR A 135 -10.33 -2.73 -9.41
CA TYR A 135 -11.56 -2.59 -10.18
C TYR A 135 -11.24 -2.01 -11.56
N SER A 136 -11.51 -2.77 -12.61
CA SER A 136 -11.10 -2.43 -13.99
C SER A 136 -12.22 -2.62 -15.01
N GLY A 137 -13.25 -3.38 -14.69
CA GLY A 137 -14.35 -3.68 -15.61
C GLY A 137 -15.46 -2.64 -15.55
N ASP A 138 -16.12 -2.41 -16.65
CA ASP A 138 -17.37 -1.62 -16.70
C ASP A 138 -18.58 -2.55 -16.46
N LEU A 139 -19.05 -2.62 -15.22
CA LEU A 139 -20.19 -3.45 -14.83
C LEU A 139 -21.51 -3.01 -15.47
N SER A 140 -21.59 -1.77 -15.99
CA SER A 140 -22.77 -1.28 -16.71
C SER A 140 -22.85 -1.80 -18.14
N SER A 141 -21.74 -2.27 -18.69
CA SER A 141 -21.66 -2.75 -20.06
C SER A 141 -22.16 -4.21 -20.19
N PRO A 142 -23.18 -4.46 -21.02
CA PRO A 142 -23.62 -5.84 -21.25
C PRO A 142 -22.61 -6.71 -22.01
N LYS A 143 -21.50 -6.13 -22.47
CA LYS A 143 -20.40 -6.82 -23.14
C LYS A 143 -19.30 -7.27 -22.18
N GLU A 144 -19.32 -6.77 -20.93
CA GLU A 144 -18.35 -7.17 -19.91
C GLU A 144 -18.69 -8.58 -19.42
N ASN A 145 -17.81 -9.53 -19.70
CA ASN A 145 -18.00 -10.93 -19.36
C ASN A 145 -16.84 -11.53 -18.55
N LEU A 146 -15.78 -10.76 -18.31
CA LEU A 146 -14.64 -11.17 -17.51
C LEU A 146 -14.72 -10.59 -16.10
N TYR A 147 -14.80 -9.25 -16.01
CA TYR A 147 -14.83 -8.52 -14.74
C TYR A 147 -16.28 -8.23 -14.32
N THR A 148 -17.04 -9.31 -14.12
CA THR A 148 -18.45 -9.24 -13.75
C THR A 148 -18.63 -8.95 -12.26
N LEU A 149 -19.86 -8.62 -11.83
CA LEU A 149 -20.18 -8.48 -10.40
C LEU A 149 -19.86 -9.76 -9.63
N ASP A 150 -20.21 -10.92 -10.18
CA ASP A 150 -19.92 -12.23 -9.56
C ASP A 150 -18.42 -12.48 -9.39
N TYR A 151 -17.61 -12.03 -10.35
CA TYR A 151 -16.16 -12.08 -10.22
C TYR A 151 -15.68 -11.27 -9.01
N TYR A 152 -16.14 -10.02 -8.86
CA TYR A 152 -15.73 -9.17 -7.75
C TYR A 152 -16.27 -9.64 -6.41
N LEU A 153 -17.49 -10.19 -6.34
CA LEU A 153 -18.03 -10.76 -5.12
C LEU A 153 -17.19 -11.95 -4.63
N LYS A 154 -16.85 -12.89 -5.52
CA LYS A 154 -15.96 -14.01 -5.19
C LYS A 154 -14.56 -13.57 -4.79
N LEU A 155 -14.03 -12.57 -5.47
CA LEU A 155 -12.73 -12.00 -5.10
C LEU A 155 -12.77 -11.38 -3.70
N ALA A 156 -13.83 -10.63 -3.38
CA ALA A 156 -14.03 -10.05 -2.06
C ALA A 156 -14.11 -11.13 -0.96
N GLU A 157 -14.85 -12.22 -1.22
CA GLU A 157 -14.92 -13.38 -0.31
C GLU A 157 -13.53 -13.96 -0.06
N HIS A 158 -12.75 -14.24 -1.10
CA HIS A 158 -11.39 -14.78 -0.97
C HIS A 158 -10.45 -13.84 -0.20
N ILE A 159 -10.59 -12.52 -0.41
CA ILE A 159 -9.81 -11.53 0.33
C ILE A 159 -10.17 -11.55 1.82
N VAL A 160 -11.46 -11.58 2.15
CA VAL A 160 -11.93 -11.67 3.54
C VAL A 160 -11.46 -12.97 4.20
N GLU A 161 -11.59 -14.10 3.50
CA GLU A 161 -11.11 -15.41 3.98
C GLU A 161 -9.59 -15.44 4.22
N SER A 162 -8.83 -14.61 3.52
CA SER A 162 -7.37 -14.49 3.74
C SER A 162 -6.99 -13.76 5.03
N GLY A 163 -7.98 -13.21 5.77
CA GLY A 163 -7.78 -12.51 7.03
C GLY A 163 -7.56 -11.00 6.89
N ALA A 164 -7.91 -10.40 5.74
CA ALA A 164 -7.83 -8.96 5.55
C ALA A 164 -8.66 -8.20 6.61
N HIS A 165 -8.06 -7.17 7.21
CA HIS A 165 -8.76 -6.30 8.17
C HIS A 165 -9.66 -5.29 7.46
N ILE A 166 -9.22 -4.82 6.29
CA ILE A 166 -9.95 -3.85 5.46
C ILE A 166 -9.96 -4.37 4.02
N LEU A 167 -11.15 -4.40 3.41
CA LEU A 167 -11.31 -4.60 1.97
C LEU A 167 -11.40 -3.23 1.30
N ALA A 168 -10.46 -2.92 0.41
CA ALA A 168 -10.43 -1.69 -0.36
C ALA A 168 -10.80 -1.93 -1.83
N ILE A 169 -11.54 -1.01 -2.42
CA ILE A 169 -11.77 -0.97 -3.86
C ILE A 169 -10.79 0.01 -4.48
N LYS A 170 -9.94 -0.50 -5.38
CA LYS A 170 -8.98 0.30 -6.12
C LYS A 170 -9.49 0.50 -7.53
N ASP A 171 -10.20 1.61 -7.75
CA ASP A 171 -10.72 1.97 -9.08
C ASP A 171 -9.56 2.38 -10.00
N MET A 172 -9.19 1.49 -10.93
CA MET A 172 -8.03 1.67 -11.82
C MET A 172 -8.33 2.61 -12.98
N ALA A 173 -9.60 2.77 -13.34
CA ALA A 173 -10.01 3.46 -14.57
C ALA A 173 -10.96 4.66 -14.30
N GLY A 174 -11.32 4.93 -13.04
CA GLY A 174 -12.29 5.97 -12.69
C GLY A 174 -13.70 5.65 -13.16
N LEU A 175 -14.14 4.40 -12.96
CA LEU A 175 -15.42 3.88 -13.42
C LEU A 175 -16.51 3.87 -12.34
N LEU A 176 -16.15 4.11 -11.08
CA LEU A 176 -17.07 4.18 -9.94
C LEU A 176 -17.61 5.58 -9.71
#